data_4e06d9b03441606fdb69239322886dc5
#
_entry.id   4e06d9b03441606fdb69239322886dc5
#
_cell.length_a   1.000
_cell.length_b   1.000
_cell.length_c   1.000
_cell.angle_alpha   90.00
_cell.angle_beta   90.00
_cell.angle_gamma   90.00
#
_symmetry.space_group_name_H-M   'P 1'
#
loop_
_entity.id
_entity.type
_entity.pdbx_description
1 polymer ?
#
loop_
_entity_poly.entity_id
_entity_poly.type
_entity_poly.pdbx_seq_one_letter_code
_entity_poly.pdbx_strand_id
1 'polypeptide(L)'
;NQTATRTGFSGEKLLNTAKWDQMAPFNKYTPNKYPVGCAATAGAIVMQYHGYPAKGTGSHSYKWDGKTLTAQFEHEYDWANMPVRYDGTNAADFDGVARLMSDLGVAVDMQYTEDGSGSYISDLVAAMQKYFGYSKISHQMSIEAGSAEEWNEKLRGEIDANRPVLY
;
A
#
# COMPACT_ATOMS: atom_id res chain seq x y z
N ASN A 1 -17.15 24.30 -31.38
CA ASN A 1 -15.73 24.05 -31.08
C ASN A 1 -15.33 24.87 -29.87
N GLN A 2 -15.55 24.33 -28.65
CA GLN A 2 -14.91 24.87 -27.45
C GLN A 2 -13.65 24.04 -27.20
N THR A 3 -12.51 24.66 -27.52
CA THR A 3 -11.20 24.16 -27.13
C THR A 3 -11.08 24.34 -25.61
N ALA A 4 -11.16 23.24 -24.85
CA ALA A 4 -10.85 23.28 -23.42
C ALA A 4 -9.38 23.69 -23.28
N THR A 5 -9.14 24.90 -22.85
CA THR A 5 -7.81 25.39 -22.49
C THR A 5 -7.39 24.63 -21.25
N ARG A 6 -6.47 23.68 -21.40
CA ARG A 6 -5.73 23.11 -20.28
C ARG A 6 -5.00 24.28 -19.60
N THR A 7 -5.56 24.76 -18.51
CA THR A 7 -4.80 25.64 -17.61
C THR A 7 -3.62 24.84 -17.09
N GLY A 8 -2.43 25.22 -17.54
CA GLY A 8 -1.21 24.54 -17.18
C GLY A 8 -1.03 24.51 -15.66
N PHE A 9 -0.72 23.35 -15.14
CA PHE A 9 -0.28 23.15 -13.77
C PHE A 9 1.05 23.89 -13.57
N SER A 10 1.01 25.05 -12.97
CA SER A 10 2.21 25.70 -12.45
C SER A 10 2.39 25.23 -10.99
N GLY A 11 3.34 24.35 -10.76
CA GLY A 11 3.67 23.83 -9.42
C GLY A 11 3.05 22.46 -9.14
N GLU A 12 3.53 21.45 -9.84
CA GLU A 12 3.18 20.06 -9.51
C GLU A 12 3.87 19.68 -8.20
N LYS A 13 3.08 19.55 -7.14
CA LYS A 13 3.56 18.91 -5.92
C LYS A 13 3.51 17.40 -6.11
N LEU A 14 4.69 16.78 -6.05
CA LEU A 14 4.82 15.33 -6.05
C LEU A 14 5.23 14.86 -4.65
N LEU A 15 4.53 13.86 -4.14
CA LEU A 15 4.95 13.17 -2.93
C LEU A 15 6.04 12.16 -3.28
N ASN A 16 7.13 12.19 -2.52
CA ASN A 16 8.24 11.26 -2.73
C ASN A 16 7.93 9.91 -2.05
N THR A 17 7.13 9.09 -2.70
CA THR A 17 6.78 7.75 -2.23
C THR A 17 7.79 6.71 -2.71
N ALA A 18 7.88 5.59 -2.01
CA ALA A 18 8.71 4.46 -2.40
C ALA A 18 8.32 3.93 -3.80
N LYS A 19 9.30 3.38 -4.52
CA LYS A 19 9.15 2.79 -5.86
C LYS A 19 9.24 1.27 -5.72
N TRP A 20 8.23 0.69 -5.09
CA TRP A 20 8.14 -0.74 -4.82
C TRP A 20 7.24 -1.45 -5.82
N ASP A 21 7.51 -2.72 -6.01
CA ASP A 21 6.83 -3.61 -6.96
C ASP A 21 6.25 -4.83 -6.22
N GLN A 22 5.64 -5.73 -6.95
CA GLN A 22 4.98 -6.93 -6.44
C GLN A 22 5.80 -8.21 -6.59
N MET A 23 6.85 -8.16 -7.43
CA MET A 23 7.70 -9.30 -7.74
C MET A 23 8.95 -9.32 -6.86
N ALA A 24 9.93 -10.18 -7.17
CA ALA A 24 11.17 -10.22 -6.43
C ALA A 24 11.90 -8.86 -6.44
N PRO A 25 12.44 -8.41 -5.30
CA PRO A 25 12.60 -9.10 -4.02
C PRO A 25 11.40 -8.98 -3.06
N PHE A 26 10.34 -8.26 -3.43
CA PHE A 26 9.21 -7.89 -2.57
C PHE A 26 8.36 -9.09 -2.17
N ASN A 27 8.20 -10.09 -3.03
CA ASN A 27 7.42 -11.31 -2.79
C ASN A 27 8.20 -12.43 -2.08
N LYS A 28 9.27 -12.10 -1.39
CA LYS A 28 10.13 -13.10 -0.72
C LYS A 28 9.36 -14.01 0.22
N TYR A 29 8.35 -13.48 0.91
CA TYR A 29 7.57 -14.19 1.93
C TYR A 29 6.15 -14.53 1.51
N THR A 30 5.74 -14.22 0.28
CA THR A 30 4.43 -14.64 -0.23
C THR A 30 4.41 -16.15 -0.51
N PRO A 31 3.25 -16.81 -0.41
CA PRO A 31 3.11 -18.21 -0.78
C PRO A 31 3.58 -18.45 -2.22
N ASN A 32 4.35 -19.51 -2.45
CA ASN A 32 4.87 -19.90 -3.76
C ASN A 32 5.64 -18.80 -4.51
N LYS A 33 6.04 -17.71 -3.84
CA LYS A 33 6.60 -16.50 -4.47
C LYS A 33 5.65 -15.84 -5.47
N TYR A 34 4.38 -15.99 -5.28
CA TYR A 34 3.37 -15.28 -6.07
C TYR A 34 3.44 -13.77 -5.83
N PRO A 35 2.95 -12.95 -6.78
CA PRO A 35 2.95 -11.49 -6.62
C PRO A 35 2.34 -11.06 -5.29
N VAL A 36 2.89 -10.00 -4.70
CA VAL A 36 2.43 -9.44 -3.41
C VAL A 36 0.95 -9.07 -3.43
N GLY A 37 0.46 -8.57 -4.55
CA GLY A 37 -0.88 -8.01 -4.68
C GLY A 37 -0.89 -6.48 -4.53
N CYS A 38 -1.67 -5.82 -5.39
CA CYS A 38 -1.67 -4.35 -5.51
C CYS A 38 -2.08 -3.64 -4.20
N ALA A 39 -3.08 -4.16 -3.47
CA ALA A 39 -3.53 -3.55 -2.22
C ALA A 39 -2.45 -3.57 -1.14
N ALA A 40 -1.76 -4.72 -0.95
CA ALA A 40 -0.67 -4.83 0.02
C ALA A 40 0.53 -3.96 -0.37
N THR A 41 0.90 -3.93 -1.65
CA THR A 41 1.98 -3.07 -2.16
C THR A 41 1.66 -1.59 -1.93
N ALA A 42 0.46 -1.15 -2.30
CA ALA A 42 0.04 0.23 -2.12
C ALA A 42 -0.04 0.62 -0.64
N GLY A 43 -0.57 -0.25 0.22
CA GLY A 43 -0.59 -0.05 1.67
C GLY A 43 0.82 0.09 2.25
N ALA A 44 1.75 -0.79 1.85
CA ALA A 44 3.14 -0.74 2.28
C ALA A 44 3.82 0.59 1.90
N ILE A 45 3.59 1.09 0.67
CA ILE A 45 4.11 2.37 0.20
C ILE A 45 3.57 3.54 1.03
N VAL A 46 2.28 3.54 1.35
CA VAL A 46 1.68 4.57 2.22
C VAL A 46 2.28 4.51 3.63
N MET A 47 2.41 3.33 4.21
CA MET A 47 3.00 3.14 5.54
C MET A 47 4.45 3.61 5.58
N GLN A 48 5.24 3.28 4.57
CA GLN A 48 6.63 3.75 4.44
C GLN A 48 6.71 5.27 4.31
N TYR A 49 5.84 5.89 3.53
CA TYR A 49 5.80 7.35 3.39
C TYR A 49 5.59 8.06 4.74
N HIS A 50 4.75 7.49 5.61
CA HIS A 50 4.51 8.01 6.95
C HIS A 50 5.54 7.54 8.00
N GLY A 51 6.33 6.50 7.70
CA GLY A 51 7.18 5.84 8.70
C GLY A 51 6.39 5.36 9.90
N TYR A 52 5.19 4.81 9.67
CA TYR A 52 4.23 4.47 10.73
C TYR A 52 3.44 3.20 10.39
N PRO A 53 3.12 2.35 11.39
CA PRO A 53 3.49 2.45 12.81
C PRO A 53 4.92 1.99 13.08
N ALA A 54 5.46 2.29 14.26
CA ALA A 54 6.72 1.71 14.69
C ALA A 54 6.59 0.18 14.88
N LYS A 55 5.41 -0.26 15.32
CA LYS A 55 5.08 -1.67 15.60
C LYS A 55 3.60 -1.90 15.35
N GLY A 56 3.25 -3.04 14.78
CA GLY A 56 1.86 -3.46 14.64
C GLY A 56 1.28 -4.05 15.93
N THR A 57 0.03 -4.49 15.89
CA THR A 57 -0.71 -5.01 17.05
C THR A 57 -1.43 -6.30 16.70
N GLY A 58 -1.30 -7.32 17.56
CA GLY A 58 -2.01 -8.58 17.45
C GLY A 58 -1.55 -9.46 16.29
N SER A 59 -2.45 -10.29 15.84
CA SER A 59 -2.19 -11.27 14.79
C SER A 59 -3.44 -11.51 13.94
N HIS A 60 -3.23 -12.08 12.75
CA HIS A 60 -4.30 -12.52 11.88
C HIS A 60 -3.98 -13.84 11.20
N SER A 61 -5.03 -14.61 10.93
CA SER A 61 -4.92 -15.86 10.18
C SER A 61 -6.13 -16.05 9.29
N TYR A 62 -5.89 -16.58 8.10
CA TYR A 62 -6.95 -16.92 7.16
C TYR A 62 -6.61 -18.20 6.39
N LYS A 63 -7.59 -18.73 5.66
CA LYS A 63 -7.41 -19.90 4.81
C LYS A 63 -7.15 -19.48 3.37
N TRP A 64 -6.04 -19.96 2.81
CA TRP A 64 -5.69 -19.81 1.42
C TRP A 64 -5.22 -21.16 0.86
N ASP A 65 -5.79 -21.63 -0.23
CA ASP A 65 -5.44 -22.89 -0.90
C ASP A 65 -5.32 -24.06 0.08
N GLY A 66 -6.30 -24.22 0.96
CA GLY A 66 -6.33 -25.27 1.98
C GLY A 66 -5.32 -25.12 3.13
N LYS A 67 -4.43 -24.14 3.08
CA LYS A 67 -3.43 -23.83 4.12
C LYS A 67 -3.91 -22.68 5.00
N THR A 68 -3.41 -22.63 6.23
CA THR A 68 -3.59 -21.45 7.09
C THR A 68 -2.38 -20.55 6.95
N LEU A 69 -2.61 -19.32 6.49
CA LEU A 69 -1.60 -18.27 6.52
C LEU A 69 -1.79 -17.44 7.79
N THR A 70 -0.70 -17.10 8.45
CA THR A 70 -0.71 -16.37 9.73
C THR A 70 0.38 -15.32 9.73
N ALA A 71 0.06 -14.13 10.21
CA ALA A 71 1.02 -13.09 10.53
C ALA A 71 0.85 -12.61 11.98
N GLN A 72 2.00 -12.35 12.62
CA GLN A 72 2.09 -11.71 13.93
C GLN A 72 2.59 -10.29 13.68
N PHE A 73 1.79 -9.29 14.02
CA PHE A 73 2.12 -7.89 13.71
C PHE A 73 2.92 -7.20 14.83
N GLU A 74 3.06 -7.85 15.98
CA GLU A 74 3.75 -7.30 17.15
C GLU A 74 5.27 -7.34 17.03
N HIS A 75 5.79 -6.85 15.91
CA HIS A 75 7.22 -6.63 15.69
C HIS A 75 7.47 -5.23 15.14
N GLU A 76 8.71 -4.76 15.26
CA GLU A 76 9.10 -3.43 14.78
C GLU A 76 9.26 -3.40 13.25
N TYR A 77 8.87 -2.29 12.65
CA TYR A 77 9.13 -1.92 11.26
C TYR A 77 10.26 -0.90 11.21
N ASP A 78 11.42 -1.31 10.73
CA ASP A 78 12.60 -0.46 10.64
C ASP A 78 12.54 0.44 9.39
N TRP A 79 11.69 1.45 9.44
CA TRP A 79 11.42 2.36 8.33
C TRP A 79 12.66 3.05 7.79
N ALA A 80 13.64 3.36 8.65
CA ALA A 80 14.86 4.05 8.27
C ALA A 80 15.77 3.21 7.37
N ASN A 81 15.70 1.89 7.53
CA ASN A 81 16.49 0.93 6.77
C ASN A 81 15.71 0.23 5.65
N MET A 82 14.47 0.65 5.35
CA MET A 82 13.71 0.17 4.20
C MET A 82 14.08 0.98 2.95
N PRO A 83 14.79 0.40 1.94
CA PRO A 83 15.16 1.12 0.74
C PRO A 83 13.93 1.55 -0.05
N VAL A 84 13.92 2.79 -0.54
CA VAL A 84 12.78 3.34 -1.28
C VAL A 84 12.73 2.87 -2.74
N ARG A 85 13.80 2.24 -3.23
CA ARG A 85 13.88 1.76 -4.62
C ARG A 85 14.78 0.53 -4.73
N TYR A 86 14.29 -0.47 -5.45
CA TYR A 86 15.09 -1.60 -5.89
C TYR A 86 15.86 -1.23 -7.16
N ASP A 87 17.19 -1.44 -7.16
CA ASP A 87 18.09 -1.09 -8.27
C ASP A 87 18.58 -2.30 -9.07
N GLY A 88 18.08 -3.51 -8.72
CA GLY A 88 18.50 -4.77 -9.35
C GLY A 88 19.65 -5.49 -8.64
N THR A 89 20.32 -4.84 -7.67
CA THR A 89 21.50 -5.41 -6.98
C THR A 89 21.35 -5.50 -5.47
N ASN A 90 20.52 -4.64 -4.87
CA ASN A 90 20.35 -4.50 -3.43
C ASN A 90 19.18 -5.35 -2.85
N ALA A 91 18.90 -6.52 -3.42
CA ALA A 91 17.76 -7.36 -2.98
C ALA A 91 17.84 -7.78 -1.50
N ALA A 92 19.02 -7.94 -0.94
CA ALA A 92 19.22 -8.32 0.45
C ALA A 92 18.67 -7.25 1.43
N ASP A 93 18.67 -5.99 1.03
CA ASP A 93 18.24 -4.86 1.86
C ASP A 93 16.70 -4.78 1.95
N PHE A 94 15.99 -5.54 1.09
CA PHE A 94 14.52 -5.53 1.01
C PHE A 94 13.83 -6.53 1.94
N ASP A 95 14.53 -7.19 2.85
CA ASP A 95 13.94 -8.18 3.75
C ASP A 95 12.81 -7.58 4.61
N GLY A 96 13.04 -6.41 5.18
CA GLY A 96 12.04 -5.68 5.96
C GLY A 96 10.82 -5.26 5.14
N VAL A 97 11.05 -4.83 3.89
CA VAL A 97 9.96 -4.47 2.96
C VAL A 97 9.12 -5.70 2.59
N ALA A 98 9.78 -6.80 2.25
CA ALA A 98 9.09 -8.05 1.91
C ALA A 98 8.29 -8.60 3.08
N ARG A 99 8.79 -8.46 4.32
CA ARG A 99 8.05 -8.82 5.54
C ARG A 99 6.81 -7.94 5.70
N LEU A 100 6.94 -6.63 5.61
CA LEU A 100 5.80 -5.69 5.67
C LEU A 100 4.73 -6.04 4.63
N MET A 101 5.14 -6.33 3.41
CA MET A 101 4.23 -6.70 2.32
C MET A 101 3.53 -8.04 2.59
N SER A 102 4.24 -9.01 3.15
CA SER A 102 3.65 -10.29 3.57
C SER A 102 2.65 -10.12 4.71
N ASP A 103 2.98 -9.28 5.70
CA ASP A 103 2.09 -8.97 6.82
C ASP A 103 0.78 -8.33 6.32
N LEU A 104 0.91 -7.34 5.43
CA LEU A 104 -0.26 -6.71 4.81
C LEU A 104 -1.07 -7.71 3.97
N GLY A 105 -0.42 -8.57 3.22
CA GLY A 105 -1.09 -9.62 2.46
C GLY A 105 -1.92 -10.54 3.34
N VAL A 106 -1.38 -10.95 4.50
CA VAL A 106 -2.16 -11.74 5.46
C VAL A 106 -3.27 -10.90 6.09
N ALA A 107 -2.99 -9.65 6.44
CA ALA A 107 -3.97 -8.76 7.08
C ALA A 107 -5.22 -8.49 6.23
N VAL A 108 -5.11 -8.62 4.90
CA VAL A 108 -6.21 -8.37 3.93
C VAL A 108 -6.76 -9.65 3.29
N ASP A 109 -6.45 -10.82 3.83
CA ASP A 109 -6.87 -12.13 3.29
C ASP A 109 -6.55 -12.28 1.79
N MET A 110 -5.31 -11.91 1.41
CA MET A 110 -4.87 -11.86 0.01
C MET A 110 -5.11 -13.17 -0.72
N GLN A 111 -5.78 -13.10 -1.85
CA GLN A 111 -5.95 -14.23 -2.76
C GLN A 111 -4.76 -14.29 -3.70
N TYR A 112 -3.77 -15.08 -3.32
CA TYR A 112 -2.53 -15.24 -4.07
C TYR A 112 -2.73 -16.17 -5.26
N THR A 113 -2.30 -15.75 -6.45
CA THR A 113 -2.21 -16.58 -7.65
C THR A 113 -0.93 -16.28 -8.43
N GLU A 114 -0.56 -17.18 -9.35
CA GLU A 114 0.64 -17.02 -10.17
C GLU A 114 0.55 -15.79 -11.09
N ASP A 115 -0.62 -15.56 -11.67
CA ASP A 115 -0.86 -14.46 -12.61
C ASP A 115 -1.12 -13.11 -11.94
N GLY A 116 -1.34 -13.10 -10.63
CA GLY A 116 -1.61 -11.90 -9.85
C GLY A 116 -2.36 -12.21 -8.56
N SER A 117 -2.19 -11.36 -7.56
CA SER A 117 -2.80 -11.50 -6.24
C SER A 117 -3.73 -10.32 -5.97
N GLY A 118 -4.89 -10.58 -5.37
CA GLY A 118 -5.91 -9.57 -5.17
C GLY A 118 -6.57 -9.60 -3.80
N SER A 119 -6.99 -8.42 -3.33
CA SER A 119 -7.88 -8.19 -2.20
C SER A 119 -8.63 -6.87 -2.41
N TYR A 120 -9.60 -6.57 -1.54
CA TYR A 120 -10.33 -5.32 -1.63
C TYR A 120 -9.63 -4.19 -0.88
N ILE A 121 -9.74 -2.96 -1.38
CA ILE A 121 -9.22 -1.77 -0.70
C ILE A 121 -9.94 -1.54 0.64
N SER A 122 -11.20 -1.91 0.77
CA SER A 122 -11.94 -1.89 2.04
C SER A 122 -11.26 -2.74 3.12
N ASP A 123 -10.71 -3.89 2.74
CA ASP A 123 -10.02 -4.80 3.66
C ASP A 123 -8.68 -4.20 4.10
N LEU A 124 -7.98 -3.51 3.17
CA LEU A 124 -6.78 -2.76 3.51
C LEU A 124 -7.07 -1.66 4.53
N VAL A 125 -8.13 -0.85 4.30
CA VAL A 125 -8.54 0.20 5.24
C VAL A 125 -8.84 -0.38 6.62
N ALA A 126 -9.61 -1.47 6.69
CA ALA A 126 -9.95 -2.15 7.93
C ALA A 126 -8.70 -2.72 8.64
N ALA A 127 -7.80 -3.34 7.89
CA ALA A 127 -6.55 -3.89 8.42
C ALA A 127 -5.62 -2.80 8.97
N MET A 128 -5.46 -1.68 8.25
CA MET A 128 -4.65 -0.54 8.69
C MET A 128 -5.17 0.05 10.01
N GLN A 129 -6.49 0.13 10.19
CA GLN A 129 -7.09 0.58 11.44
C GLN A 129 -6.89 -0.46 12.56
N LYS A 130 -7.14 -1.72 12.28
CA LYS A 130 -7.19 -2.78 13.30
C LYS A 130 -5.81 -3.18 13.80
N TYR A 131 -4.84 -3.31 12.90
CA TYR A 131 -3.53 -3.89 13.20
C TYR A 131 -2.39 -2.88 13.21
N PHE A 132 -2.56 -1.76 12.49
CA PHE A 132 -1.48 -0.80 12.28
C PHE A 132 -1.75 0.60 12.86
N GLY A 133 -2.82 0.75 13.65
CA GLY A 133 -3.08 1.96 14.44
C GLY A 133 -3.49 3.21 13.65
N TYR A 134 -3.89 3.06 12.40
CA TYR A 134 -4.42 4.18 11.60
C TYR A 134 -5.85 4.52 12.05
N SER A 135 -6.06 5.72 12.57
CA SER A 135 -7.36 6.12 13.16
C SER A 135 -8.25 6.92 12.21
N LYS A 136 -7.67 7.54 11.18
CA LYS A 136 -8.36 8.37 10.19
C LYS A 136 -7.90 7.99 8.81
N ILE A 137 -8.42 6.90 8.30
CA ILE A 137 -8.26 6.56 6.91
C ILE A 137 -9.43 7.18 6.19
N SER A 138 -9.13 8.05 5.23
CA SER A 138 -10.13 8.57 4.31
C SER A 138 -10.87 7.39 3.71
N HIS A 139 -12.18 7.42 3.81
CA HIS A 139 -12.98 6.38 3.19
C HIS A 139 -12.81 6.43 1.68
N GLN A 140 -13.10 5.33 1.08
CA GLN A 140 -13.24 5.18 -0.34
C GLN A 140 -14.17 6.29 -0.87
N MET A 141 -13.64 7.14 -1.73
CA MET A 141 -14.44 8.10 -2.46
C MET A 141 -14.66 7.57 -3.87
N SER A 142 -15.89 7.68 -4.34
CA SER A 142 -16.25 7.34 -5.71
C SER A 142 -16.36 8.61 -6.55
N ILE A 143 -15.97 8.53 -7.81
CA ILE A 143 -16.20 9.60 -8.80
C ILE A 143 -17.70 9.92 -8.94
N GLU A 144 -18.57 8.99 -8.57
CA GLU A 144 -20.03 9.18 -8.58
C GLU A 144 -20.48 10.27 -7.59
N ALA A 145 -19.64 10.69 -6.67
CA ALA A 145 -19.94 11.71 -5.67
C ALA A 145 -19.82 13.16 -6.20
N GLY A 146 -19.57 13.37 -7.50
CA GLY A 146 -19.43 14.70 -8.04
C GLY A 146 -18.86 14.75 -9.47
N SER A 147 -18.46 15.93 -9.91
CA SER A 147 -17.81 16.14 -11.20
C SER A 147 -16.33 15.70 -11.16
N ALA A 148 -15.71 15.54 -12.35
CA ALA A 148 -14.27 15.29 -12.46
C ALA A 148 -13.43 16.44 -11.85
N GLU A 149 -13.93 17.68 -11.88
CA GLU A 149 -13.28 18.82 -11.26
C GLU A 149 -13.28 18.70 -9.73
N GLU A 150 -14.41 18.41 -9.12
CA GLU A 150 -14.52 18.18 -7.68
C GLU A 150 -13.64 17.01 -7.22
N TRP A 151 -13.57 15.95 -8.01
CA TRP A 151 -12.68 14.83 -7.74
C TRP A 151 -11.20 15.26 -7.76
N ASN A 152 -10.80 15.99 -8.79
CA ASN A 152 -9.43 16.51 -8.91
C ASN A 152 -9.07 17.47 -7.78
N GLU A 153 -10.00 18.30 -7.33
CA GLU A 153 -9.80 19.19 -6.17
C GLU A 153 -9.59 18.42 -4.88
N LYS A 154 -10.36 17.35 -4.65
CA LYS A 154 -10.18 16.47 -3.50
C LYS A 154 -8.81 15.79 -3.51
N LEU A 155 -8.41 15.20 -4.64
CA LEU A 155 -7.09 14.58 -4.78
C LEU A 155 -5.96 15.60 -4.54
N ARG A 156 -6.08 16.78 -5.12
CA ARG A 156 -5.11 17.86 -4.93
C ARG A 156 -5.03 18.30 -3.48
N GLY A 157 -6.16 18.43 -2.79
CA GLY A 157 -6.22 18.76 -1.36
C GLY A 157 -5.49 17.73 -0.48
N GLU A 158 -5.58 16.44 -0.82
CA GLU A 158 -4.83 15.39 -0.12
C GLU A 158 -3.32 15.53 -0.35
N ILE A 159 -2.90 15.71 -1.61
CA ILE A 159 -1.49 15.87 -1.96
C ILE A 159 -0.90 17.14 -1.33
N ASP A 160 -1.62 18.25 -1.35
CA ASP A 160 -1.20 19.52 -0.74
C ASP A 160 -1.03 19.40 0.78
N ALA A 161 -1.83 18.57 1.40
CA ALA A 161 -1.75 18.22 2.81
C ALA A 161 -0.71 17.12 3.14
N ASN A 162 0.12 16.70 2.17
CA ASN A 162 1.10 15.62 2.28
C ASN A 162 0.47 14.26 2.65
N ARG A 163 -0.71 13.99 2.16
CA ARG A 163 -1.36 12.69 2.35
C ARG A 163 -1.35 11.91 1.04
N PRO A 164 -0.64 10.78 0.97
CA PRO A 164 -0.65 9.92 -0.21
C PRO A 164 -2.04 9.30 -0.42
N VAL A 165 -2.42 9.18 -1.68
CA VAL A 165 -3.72 8.63 -2.09
C VAL A 165 -3.51 7.30 -2.79
N LEU A 166 -4.31 6.30 -2.45
CA LEU A 166 -4.44 5.06 -3.19
C LEU A 166 -5.48 5.27 -4.30
N TYR A 167 -5.07 5.06 -5.55
CA TYR A 167 -5.89 5.36 -6.71
C TYR A 167 -5.88 4.20 -7.70
#